data_898f6e4bf619e99013c91bbdfccac981
#
_entry.id   898f6e4bf619e99013c91bbdfccac981
#
_cell.length_a   1.000
_cell.length_b   1.000
_cell.length_c   1.000
_cell.angle_alpha   90.00
_cell.angle_beta   90.00
_cell.angle_gamma   90.00
#
_symmetry.space_group_name_H-M   'P 1'
#
loop_
_entity.id
_entity.type
_entity.pdbx_description
1 polymer ?
#
loop_
_entity_poly.entity_id
_entity_poly.type
_entity_poly.pdbx_seq_one_letter_code
_entity_poly.pdbx_strand_id
1 'polypeptide(L)'
;MFGKILFIGENIAHVQNLGSSNAAADLMNVNVIFEAPDQRILGEITEVNPDLFKIRFLGEYVDGRYVNGVIRKPLLSSKIRIINNEELMEIVGKLSDKSFLLGRSAIYKNFNVCPSINGIFSNHFAIFGNTGSGKSCGVARIVQNLFSNPYLTSYNANVFIFDAYGEYKNAFSSINRINQNYSYKFVTTNPVDNDDFLLQIPVNLLNNDDFALLLQASTHSQLPIIERTLRLAKIFSQQDETAKKYKNHLIAKALLAVLFSNQTTNAKKNQIFTIIEVCHTEDFDFNTQINGLGYSRTFSECFEIDSNGYFGESVLITEYILKNIEDRYEECEEPKEYSFSLKDFAQALEFTLISEGFQNNTNLYDDAIILKVRINSIINSKVGNYFVNKGYVPLDKFIANLVTKNGRKSQIININLEDVDDVYAKVMVKIMARILYEFCKTRTQRASIPFHLFLEEAHRYIQKDTDTFLIGYNIFERIAKEGRKYGTLLGIISQRPVELSDTVISQVSNFLIFKMTHPKDIKYIEEMLPNISADVIEKQKTLQPGTCVGFGGGFKIPMIIKLDMPNPTPYSSNADVSKCWALKTANTNNQPINTTQGGSFNPTSSVNTQNTPTNPSIAEQLNGISSITTDNSVAS
;
A
#
# COMPACT_ATOMS: atom_id res chain seq x y z
N MET A 1 -5.30 -15.22 50.26
CA MET A 1 -5.64 -15.58 48.89
C MET A 1 -4.49 -16.37 48.25
N PHE A 2 -3.26 -15.86 48.21
CA PHE A 2 -2.09 -16.60 47.76
C PHE A 2 -1.39 -17.31 48.91
N GLY A 3 -1.20 -18.64 48.75
CA GLY A 3 -0.47 -19.46 49.71
C GLY A 3 1.01 -19.59 49.33
N LYS A 4 1.60 -20.74 49.64
CA LYS A 4 3.01 -21.03 49.37
C LYS A 4 3.24 -21.25 47.87
N ILE A 5 4.44 -20.91 47.40
CA ILE A 5 4.92 -21.28 46.09
C ILE A 5 5.25 -22.78 46.13
N LEU A 6 4.56 -23.56 45.30
CA LEU A 6 4.70 -25.03 45.26
C LEU A 6 5.74 -25.47 44.23
N PHE A 7 5.90 -24.71 43.15
CA PHE A 7 6.80 -25.04 42.06
C PHE A 7 7.25 -23.77 41.35
N ILE A 8 8.50 -23.75 40.93
CA ILE A 8 9.08 -22.72 40.07
C ILE A 8 9.72 -23.41 38.87
N GLY A 9 9.18 -23.13 37.67
CA GLY A 9 9.75 -23.53 36.41
C GLY A 9 10.52 -22.39 35.73
N GLU A 10 10.86 -22.57 34.47
CA GLU A 10 11.63 -21.56 33.71
C GLU A 10 10.88 -20.24 33.54
N ASN A 11 9.59 -20.28 33.16
CA ASN A 11 8.75 -19.11 32.92
C ASN A 11 7.46 -19.09 33.71
N ILE A 12 7.26 -20.05 34.63
CA ILE A 12 6.02 -20.22 35.38
C ILE A 12 6.28 -20.54 36.88
N ALA A 13 5.32 -20.19 37.70
CA ALA A 13 5.24 -20.67 39.07
C ALA A 13 3.85 -21.27 39.34
N HIS A 14 3.79 -22.31 40.16
CA HIS A 14 2.55 -22.81 40.75
C HIS A 14 2.45 -22.34 42.20
N VAL A 15 1.35 -21.69 42.52
CA VAL A 15 1.10 -21.07 43.83
C VAL A 15 -0.19 -21.62 44.41
N GLN A 16 -0.15 -22.01 45.66
CA GLN A 16 -1.31 -22.51 46.34
C GLN A 16 -2.45 -21.48 46.38
N ASN A 17 -3.67 -21.92 46.05
CA ASN A 17 -4.87 -21.11 46.13
C ASN A 17 -5.53 -21.32 47.51
N LEU A 18 -5.58 -20.25 48.31
CA LEU A 18 -6.25 -20.21 49.60
C LEU A 18 -7.58 -19.45 49.57
N GLY A 19 -8.02 -19.00 48.39
CA GLY A 19 -9.26 -18.25 48.20
C GLY A 19 -10.46 -19.15 47.95
N SER A 20 -11.67 -18.60 48.10
CA SER A 20 -12.88 -19.28 47.64
C SER A 20 -12.89 -19.41 46.12
N SER A 21 -13.44 -20.48 45.58
CA SER A 21 -13.44 -20.77 44.12
C SER A 21 -13.99 -19.62 43.26
N ASN A 22 -15.02 -18.93 43.72
CA ASN A 22 -15.62 -17.80 42.98
C ASN A 22 -14.72 -16.55 42.95
N ALA A 23 -14.10 -16.18 44.09
CA ALA A 23 -13.17 -15.04 44.16
C ALA A 23 -11.85 -15.31 43.42
N ALA A 24 -11.46 -16.56 43.25
CA ALA A 24 -10.27 -16.94 42.54
C ALA A 24 -10.45 -16.84 41.00
N ALA A 25 -11.65 -17.15 40.49
CA ALA A 25 -11.96 -17.07 39.05
C ALA A 25 -11.83 -15.64 38.50
N ASP A 26 -12.17 -14.62 39.30
CA ASP A 26 -12.05 -13.19 38.91
C ASP A 26 -10.60 -12.73 38.76
N LEU A 27 -9.63 -13.54 39.21
CA LEU A 27 -8.21 -13.22 39.10
C LEU A 27 -7.54 -13.67 37.78
N MET A 28 -8.28 -14.31 36.91
CA MET A 28 -7.74 -14.70 35.59
C MET A 28 -7.22 -13.48 34.81
N ASN A 29 -5.99 -13.58 34.32
CA ASN A 29 -5.24 -12.51 33.63
C ASN A 29 -4.83 -11.31 34.50
N VAL A 30 -5.05 -11.36 35.81
CA VAL A 30 -4.60 -10.33 36.75
C VAL A 30 -3.09 -10.45 36.97
N ASN A 31 -2.42 -9.31 37.06
CA ASN A 31 -0.99 -9.26 37.36
C ASN A 31 -0.72 -9.32 38.85
N VAL A 32 0.33 -10.04 39.22
CA VAL A 32 0.78 -10.21 40.61
C VAL A 32 2.27 -9.89 40.73
N ILE A 33 2.68 -9.50 41.93
CA ILE A 33 4.06 -9.24 42.28
C ILE A 33 4.55 -10.33 43.24
N PHE A 34 5.63 -10.99 42.87
CA PHE A 34 6.47 -11.79 43.76
C PHE A 34 7.46 -10.84 44.46
N GLU A 35 7.38 -10.70 45.73
CA GLU A 35 8.15 -9.73 46.51
C GLU A 35 9.06 -10.43 47.52
N ALA A 36 10.36 -10.09 47.40
CA ALA A 36 11.41 -10.47 48.33
C ALA A 36 12.24 -9.20 48.67
N PRO A 37 13.09 -9.22 49.71
CA PRO A 37 13.78 -8.01 50.15
C PRO A 37 14.55 -7.25 49.07
N ASP A 38 15.15 -7.96 48.12
CA ASP A 38 16.00 -7.46 47.03
C ASP A 38 15.46 -7.81 45.64
N GLN A 39 14.20 -8.29 45.53
CA GLN A 39 13.64 -8.75 44.28
C GLN A 39 12.13 -8.50 44.21
N ARG A 40 11.69 -7.93 43.08
CA ARG A 40 10.28 -7.80 42.72
C ARG A 40 10.06 -8.30 41.30
N ILE A 41 9.26 -9.36 41.13
CA ILE A 41 8.96 -9.96 39.81
C ILE A 41 7.48 -9.79 39.52
N LEU A 42 7.17 -9.33 38.35
CA LEU A 42 5.81 -9.26 37.81
C LEU A 42 5.45 -10.58 37.15
N GLY A 43 4.31 -11.14 37.55
CA GLY A 43 3.69 -12.29 36.91
C GLY A 43 2.25 -12.02 36.50
N GLU A 44 1.70 -12.89 35.66
CA GLU A 44 0.29 -12.91 35.24
C GLU A 44 -0.31 -14.26 35.56
N ILE A 45 -1.51 -14.27 36.16
CA ILE A 45 -2.26 -15.51 36.45
C ILE A 45 -2.83 -16.02 35.13
N THR A 46 -2.33 -17.16 34.66
CA THR A 46 -2.74 -17.78 33.37
C THR A 46 -3.75 -18.90 33.54
N GLU A 47 -3.73 -19.58 34.69
CA GLU A 47 -4.71 -20.63 35.02
C GLU A 47 -5.12 -20.51 36.48
N VAL A 48 -6.38 -20.79 36.75
CA VAL A 48 -6.97 -20.79 38.08
C VAL A 48 -7.63 -22.13 38.32
N ASN A 49 -7.11 -22.89 39.28
CA ASN A 49 -7.68 -24.13 39.75
C ASN A 49 -8.10 -23.99 41.22
N PRO A 50 -8.98 -24.88 41.78
CA PRO A 50 -9.38 -24.81 43.18
C PRO A 50 -8.20 -24.78 44.16
N ASP A 51 -7.13 -25.53 43.85
CA ASP A 51 -6.00 -25.70 44.74
C ASP A 51 -4.76 -24.87 44.37
N LEU A 52 -4.69 -24.36 43.12
CA LEU A 52 -3.50 -23.66 42.65
C LEU A 52 -3.77 -22.60 41.60
N PHE A 53 -2.91 -21.60 41.57
CA PHE A 53 -2.73 -20.65 40.49
C PHE A 53 -1.48 -21.01 39.67
N LYS A 54 -1.58 -21.00 38.35
CA LYS A 54 -0.43 -20.99 37.46
C LYS A 54 -0.14 -19.55 37.08
N ILE A 55 1.06 -19.09 37.38
CA ILE A 55 1.48 -17.70 37.17
C ILE A 55 2.67 -17.70 36.25
N ARG A 56 2.56 -16.96 35.14
CA ARG A 56 3.66 -16.75 34.20
C ARG A 56 4.45 -15.52 34.61
N PHE A 57 5.78 -15.58 34.51
CA PHE A 57 6.64 -14.44 34.75
C PHE A 57 6.65 -13.54 33.51
N LEU A 58 6.58 -12.20 33.71
CA LEU A 58 6.58 -11.20 32.64
C LEU A 58 7.85 -10.34 32.66
N GLY A 59 8.31 -9.96 33.83
CA GLY A 59 9.48 -9.12 33.99
C GLY A 59 9.82 -8.84 35.44
N GLU A 60 10.84 -8.05 35.69
CA GLU A 60 11.30 -7.73 37.04
C GLU A 60 11.49 -6.20 37.20
N TYR A 61 11.47 -5.76 38.45
CA TYR A 61 11.77 -4.37 38.79
C TYR A 61 13.23 -4.27 39.20
N VAL A 62 14.03 -3.55 38.38
CA VAL A 62 15.44 -3.26 38.61
C VAL A 62 15.54 -1.75 38.91
N ASP A 63 16.15 -1.40 40.02
CA ASP A 63 16.28 0.00 40.49
C ASP A 63 14.95 0.78 40.48
N GLY A 64 13.87 0.08 40.84
CA GLY A 64 12.53 0.65 40.94
C GLY A 64 11.80 0.82 39.60
N ARG A 65 12.39 0.40 38.47
CA ARG A 65 11.79 0.46 37.13
C ARG A 65 11.49 -0.92 36.58
N TYR A 66 10.37 -1.08 35.94
CA TYR A 66 10.01 -2.33 35.26
C TYR A 66 10.88 -2.59 34.04
N VAL A 67 11.43 -3.80 33.99
CA VAL A 67 12.21 -4.33 32.86
C VAL A 67 11.56 -5.64 32.39
N ASN A 68 11.41 -5.80 31.09
CA ASN A 68 10.80 -7.01 30.50
C ASN A 68 11.78 -8.19 30.60
N GLY A 69 11.25 -9.37 30.93
CA GLY A 69 12.05 -10.58 31.15
C GLY A 69 12.50 -10.74 32.61
N VAL A 70 12.81 -11.98 33.00
CA VAL A 70 13.19 -12.34 34.37
C VAL A 70 14.49 -13.12 34.34
N ILE A 71 15.55 -12.53 34.88
CA ILE A 71 16.88 -13.15 34.95
C ILE A 71 16.94 -14.07 36.20
N ARG A 72 16.58 -13.54 37.35
CA ARG A 72 16.58 -14.32 38.62
C ARG A 72 15.16 -14.73 38.95
N LYS A 73 14.94 -16.03 39.09
CA LYS A 73 13.62 -16.56 39.45
C LYS A 73 13.22 -16.15 40.90
N PRO A 74 11.93 -16.06 41.21
CA PRO A 74 11.50 -15.71 42.56
C PRO A 74 11.96 -16.74 43.58
N LEU A 75 12.19 -16.30 44.78
CA LEU A 75 12.48 -17.21 45.88
C LEU A 75 11.20 -17.95 46.31
N LEU A 76 11.30 -19.20 46.74
CA LEU A 76 10.16 -19.96 47.31
C LEU A 76 9.51 -19.28 48.52
N SER A 77 10.27 -18.41 49.20
CA SER A 77 9.82 -17.59 50.33
C SER A 77 9.20 -16.25 49.92
N SER A 78 9.18 -15.91 48.62
CA SER A 78 8.61 -14.64 48.15
C SER A 78 7.14 -14.51 48.54
N LYS A 79 6.75 -13.34 49.00
CA LYS A 79 5.34 -12.99 49.23
C LYS A 79 4.70 -12.64 47.89
N ILE A 80 3.43 -13.05 47.71
CA ILE A 80 2.70 -12.78 46.48
C ILE A 80 1.53 -11.85 46.82
N ARG A 81 1.41 -10.78 46.05
CA ARG A 81 0.31 -9.84 46.11
C ARG A 81 -0.17 -9.42 44.71
N ILE A 82 -1.39 -8.92 44.64
CA ILE A 82 -1.90 -8.29 43.44
C ILE A 82 -1.10 -7.01 43.21
N ILE A 83 -0.87 -6.68 41.94
CA ILE A 83 -0.23 -5.41 41.52
C ILE A 83 -1.01 -4.21 42.08
N ASN A 84 -0.32 -3.18 42.54
CA ASN A 84 -0.96 -1.94 42.99
C ASN A 84 -1.19 -0.97 41.84
N ASN A 85 -1.92 0.13 42.10
CA ASN A 85 -2.27 1.12 41.06
C ASN A 85 -1.06 1.85 40.51
N GLU A 86 -0.02 2.15 41.30
CA GLU A 86 1.18 2.84 40.84
C GLU A 86 2.01 1.97 39.90
N GLU A 87 2.21 0.71 40.27
CA GLU A 87 2.89 -0.29 39.44
C GLU A 87 2.11 -0.57 38.15
N LEU A 88 0.79 -0.63 38.22
CA LEU A 88 -0.07 -0.82 37.07
C LEU A 88 -0.01 0.39 36.14
N MET A 89 -0.04 1.61 36.68
CA MET A 89 0.12 2.85 35.87
C MET A 89 1.48 2.92 35.18
N GLU A 90 2.51 2.38 35.79
CA GLU A 90 3.81 2.27 35.13
C GLU A 90 3.73 1.36 33.90
N ILE A 91 2.98 0.25 33.97
CA ILE A 91 2.85 -0.75 32.91
C ILE A 91 1.95 -0.27 31.78
N VAL A 92 0.75 0.22 32.08
CA VAL A 92 -0.23 0.68 31.09
C VAL A 92 0.15 2.03 30.46
N GLY A 93 1.03 2.79 31.11
CA GLY A 93 1.45 4.11 30.69
C GLY A 93 0.49 5.22 31.12
N LYS A 94 0.96 6.46 31.06
CA LYS A 94 0.20 7.67 31.33
C LYS A 94 0.20 8.55 30.10
N LEU A 95 -0.93 9.18 29.78
CA LEU A 95 -1.06 10.10 28.66
C LEU A 95 -0.14 11.33 28.87
N SER A 96 0.68 11.64 27.86
CA SER A 96 1.66 12.71 27.87
C SER A 96 1.98 13.18 26.45
N ASP A 97 2.94 14.08 26.29
CA ASP A 97 3.53 14.48 25.00
C ASP A 97 4.30 13.34 24.29
N LYS A 98 4.71 12.30 25.05
CA LYS A 98 5.48 11.14 24.53
C LYS A 98 4.66 9.87 24.39
N SER A 99 3.41 9.89 24.78
CA SER A 99 2.49 8.74 24.74
C SER A 99 1.13 9.18 24.19
N PHE A 100 0.33 8.25 23.71
CA PHE A 100 -1.02 8.52 23.22
C PHE A 100 -2.02 7.53 23.78
N LEU A 101 -3.28 7.93 23.87
CA LEU A 101 -4.36 7.02 24.28
C LEU A 101 -4.59 5.99 23.17
N LEU A 102 -4.28 4.72 23.45
CA LEU A 102 -4.61 3.64 22.54
C LEU A 102 -6.04 3.12 22.76
N GLY A 103 -6.40 2.86 24.00
CA GLY A 103 -7.71 2.34 24.41
C GLY A 103 -7.77 2.14 25.92
N ARG A 104 -8.68 1.27 26.38
CA ARG A 104 -8.84 0.91 27.79
C ARG A 104 -8.40 -0.52 28.02
N SER A 105 -7.82 -0.79 29.19
CA SER A 105 -7.55 -2.18 29.59
C SER A 105 -8.87 -2.96 29.71
N ALA A 106 -8.94 -4.12 29.07
CA ALA A 106 -10.10 -4.99 29.19
C ALA A 106 -10.14 -5.72 30.54
N ILE A 107 -8.99 -5.83 31.24
CA ILE A 107 -8.85 -6.53 32.53
C ILE A 107 -9.06 -5.55 33.68
N TYR A 108 -8.39 -4.41 33.63
CA TYR A 108 -8.45 -3.41 34.69
C TYR A 108 -9.43 -2.29 34.30
N LYS A 109 -10.64 -2.38 34.84
CA LYS A 109 -11.66 -1.35 34.64
C LYS A 109 -11.12 0.03 35.05
N ASN A 110 -11.36 1.06 34.23
CA ASN A 110 -10.93 2.44 34.46
C ASN A 110 -9.44 2.76 34.19
N PHE A 111 -8.63 1.83 33.69
CA PHE A 111 -7.26 2.13 33.30
C PHE A 111 -7.17 2.29 31.77
N ASN A 112 -6.65 3.45 31.37
CA ASN A 112 -6.29 3.71 29.98
C ASN A 112 -4.94 3.07 29.65
N VAL A 113 -4.81 2.56 28.43
CA VAL A 113 -3.54 2.05 27.90
C VAL A 113 -2.93 3.14 27.02
N CYS A 114 -1.78 3.64 27.44
CA CYS A 114 -1.10 4.78 26.82
C CYS A 114 0.35 4.40 26.43
N PRO A 115 0.56 3.66 25.32
CA PRO A 115 1.90 3.31 24.89
C PRO A 115 2.69 4.55 24.42
N SER A 116 4.01 4.38 24.37
CA SER A 116 4.91 5.42 23.84
C SER A 116 4.68 5.64 22.35
N ILE A 117 4.55 6.90 21.92
CA ILE A 117 4.47 7.28 20.51
C ILE A 117 5.70 6.75 19.75
N ASN A 118 6.91 7.00 20.28
CA ASN A 118 8.14 6.50 19.67
C ASN A 118 8.23 4.97 19.70
N GLY A 119 7.74 4.33 20.78
CA GLY A 119 7.72 2.87 20.87
C GLY A 119 6.94 2.22 19.74
N ILE A 120 5.83 2.81 19.33
CA ILE A 120 4.99 2.33 18.23
C ILE A 120 5.44 2.89 16.88
N PHE A 121 5.47 4.22 16.72
CA PHE A 121 5.58 4.90 15.44
C PHE A 121 7.02 5.17 14.96
N SER A 122 8.06 4.88 15.75
CA SER A 122 9.44 4.84 15.25
C SER A 122 9.84 3.47 14.71
N ASN A 123 8.90 2.53 14.66
CA ASN A 123 9.08 1.16 14.20
C ASN A 123 7.99 0.77 13.22
N HIS A 124 8.20 -0.34 12.50
CA HIS A 124 7.13 -0.97 11.77
C HIS A 124 6.15 -1.62 12.74
N PHE A 125 4.86 -1.51 12.44
CA PHE A 125 3.81 -2.15 13.24
C PHE A 125 2.81 -2.87 12.35
N ALA A 126 2.13 -3.87 12.92
CA ALA A 126 1.11 -4.63 12.22
C ALA A 126 -0.21 -4.68 13.01
N ILE A 127 -1.31 -4.65 12.30
CA ILE A 127 -2.67 -4.78 12.80
C ILE A 127 -3.32 -5.94 12.06
N PHE A 128 -3.59 -7.04 12.78
CA PHE A 128 -4.20 -8.23 12.22
C PHE A 128 -5.58 -8.49 12.80
N GLY A 129 -6.47 -9.08 12.03
CA GLY A 129 -7.81 -9.45 12.48
C GLY A 129 -8.75 -9.77 11.32
N ASN A 130 -9.72 -10.62 11.57
CA ASN A 130 -10.72 -11.02 10.58
C ASN A 130 -11.69 -9.87 10.26
N THR A 131 -12.43 -10.03 9.18
CA THR A 131 -13.58 -9.15 8.85
C THR A 131 -14.56 -9.11 10.02
N GLY A 132 -15.04 -7.92 10.37
CA GLY A 132 -15.96 -7.73 11.50
C GLY A 132 -15.32 -7.78 12.89
N SER A 133 -14.00 -8.01 13.01
CA SER A 133 -13.30 -7.96 14.31
C SER A 133 -13.12 -6.53 14.87
N GLY A 134 -13.40 -5.50 14.07
CA GLY A 134 -13.22 -4.09 14.42
C GLY A 134 -11.88 -3.51 13.96
N LYS A 135 -11.17 -4.17 13.03
CA LYS A 135 -9.84 -3.76 12.52
C LYS A 135 -9.86 -2.33 11.95
N SER A 136 -10.72 -2.03 10.94
CA SER A 136 -10.78 -0.71 10.29
C SER A 136 -11.20 0.38 11.27
N CYS A 137 -12.19 0.10 12.14
CA CYS A 137 -12.54 1.00 13.25
C CYS A 137 -11.36 1.23 14.22
N GLY A 138 -10.60 0.17 14.50
CA GLY A 138 -9.40 0.24 15.34
C GLY A 138 -8.32 1.14 14.74
N VAL A 139 -8.01 0.98 13.46
CA VAL A 139 -7.06 1.84 12.72
C VAL A 139 -7.50 3.29 12.76
N ALA A 140 -8.78 3.55 12.41
CA ALA A 140 -9.35 4.90 12.45
C ALA A 140 -9.22 5.51 13.85
N ARG A 141 -9.55 4.75 14.91
CA ARG A 141 -9.49 5.23 16.29
C ARG A 141 -8.06 5.52 16.75
N ILE A 142 -7.09 4.66 16.40
CA ILE A 142 -5.68 4.86 16.74
C ILE A 142 -5.18 6.18 16.15
N VAL A 143 -5.46 6.44 14.87
CA VAL A 143 -5.06 7.69 14.21
C VAL A 143 -5.79 8.89 14.83
N GLN A 144 -7.10 8.82 15.03
CA GLN A 144 -7.85 9.89 15.69
C GLN A 144 -7.30 10.20 17.08
N ASN A 145 -6.98 9.20 17.89
CA ASN A 145 -6.41 9.37 19.23
C ASN A 145 -5.02 10.00 19.21
N LEU A 146 -4.18 9.66 18.21
CA LEU A 146 -2.88 10.27 18.03
C LEU A 146 -3.00 11.79 17.79
N PHE A 147 -3.95 12.19 16.94
CA PHE A 147 -4.20 13.60 16.63
C PHE A 147 -5.04 14.33 17.70
N SER A 148 -5.76 13.61 18.54
CA SER A 148 -6.53 14.17 19.67
C SER A 148 -5.72 14.30 20.95
N ASN A 149 -4.42 14.03 20.94
CA ASN A 149 -3.57 14.14 22.13
C ASN A 149 -3.48 15.60 22.60
N PRO A 150 -3.96 15.95 23.83
CA PRO A 150 -3.97 17.32 24.31
C PRO A 150 -2.57 17.86 24.64
N TYR A 151 -1.58 16.99 24.80
CA TYR A 151 -0.20 17.35 25.14
C TYR A 151 0.72 17.45 23.93
N LEU A 152 0.28 17.02 22.73
CA LEU A 152 1.10 16.99 21.52
C LEU A 152 0.29 17.41 20.30
N THR A 153 0.67 18.50 19.65
CA THR A 153 0.15 18.86 18.34
C THR A 153 1.02 18.24 17.24
N SER A 154 0.52 17.21 16.56
CA SER A 154 1.25 16.45 15.54
C SER A 154 1.27 17.17 14.18
N TYR A 155 1.65 18.46 14.14
CA TYR A 155 1.60 19.30 12.94
C TYR A 155 2.48 18.76 11.79
N ASN A 156 3.65 18.21 12.12
CA ASN A 156 4.59 17.69 11.13
C ASN A 156 4.40 16.23 10.78
N ALA A 157 3.33 15.60 11.24
CA ALA A 157 3.02 14.21 10.88
C ALA A 157 2.81 14.05 9.37
N ASN A 158 3.21 12.90 8.83
CA ASN A 158 2.97 12.50 7.44
C ASN A 158 2.49 11.06 7.45
N VAL A 159 1.17 10.90 7.47
CA VAL A 159 0.48 9.60 7.46
C VAL A 159 -0.12 9.40 6.08
N PHE A 160 0.41 8.42 5.34
CA PHE A 160 -0.11 8.00 4.04
C PHE A 160 -0.92 6.73 4.26
N ILE A 161 -2.18 6.74 3.88
CA ILE A 161 -3.08 5.59 3.96
C ILE A 161 -3.35 5.11 2.54
N PHE A 162 -2.90 3.91 2.22
CA PHE A 162 -3.26 3.22 0.99
C PHE A 162 -4.55 2.46 1.27
N ASP A 163 -5.65 3.08 0.90
CA ASP A 163 -7.01 2.66 1.23
C ASP A 163 -7.56 1.79 0.11
N ALA A 164 -7.61 0.49 0.34
CA ALA A 164 -7.98 -0.49 -0.68
C ALA A 164 -9.45 -0.44 -1.08
N TYR A 165 -10.32 0.03 -0.18
CA TYR A 165 -11.77 -0.02 -0.34
C TYR A 165 -12.48 1.34 -0.08
N GLY A 166 -11.73 2.43 0.03
CA GLY A 166 -12.31 3.77 0.26
C GLY A 166 -12.94 3.96 1.64
N GLU A 167 -12.57 3.14 2.63
CA GLU A 167 -13.22 3.14 3.94
C GLU A 167 -12.94 4.39 4.80
N TYR A 168 -11.74 5.00 4.66
CA TYR A 168 -11.25 5.97 5.63
C TYR A 168 -11.61 7.43 5.35
N LYS A 169 -12.21 7.77 4.18
CA LYS A 169 -12.58 9.16 3.83
C LYS A 169 -13.41 9.79 4.94
N ASN A 170 -14.47 9.11 5.40
CA ASN A 170 -15.35 9.63 6.45
C ASN A 170 -14.62 9.81 7.79
N ALA A 171 -13.77 8.86 8.16
CA ALA A 171 -13.10 8.87 9.46
C ALA A 171 -12.14 10.05 9.66
N PHE A 172 -11.57 10.60 8.57
CA PHE A 172 -10.53 11.63 8.64
C PHE A 172 -10.87 12.96 7.97
N SER A 173 -11.92 13.04 7.16
CA SER A 173 -12.31 14.27 6.44
C SER A 173 -12.52 15.47 7.36
N SER A 174 -12.97 15.22 8.59
CA SER A 174 -13.26 16.26 9.59
C SER A 174 -12.18 16.42 10.66
N ILE A 175 -10.93 15.99 10.43
CA ILE A 175 -9.84 16.06 11.41
C ILE A 175 -9.52 17.50 11.86
N ASN A 176 -9.83 18.49 11.03
CA ASN A 176 -9.74 19.92 11.36
C ASN A 176 -10.65 20.37 12.50
N ARG A 177 -11.69 19.56 12.85
CA ARG A 177 -12.53 19.80 14.02
C ARG A 177 -11.81 19.49 15.33
N ILE A 178 -10.83 18.58 15.30
CA ILE A 178 -9.97 18.28 16.44
C ILE A 178 -9.02 19.47 16.69
N ASN A 179 -8.36 19.95 15.63
CA ASN A 179 -7.49 21.11 15.67
C ASN A 179 -7.52 21.78 14.28
N GLN A 180 -7.77 23.08 14.24
CA GLN A 180 -7.85 23.87 12.99
C GLN A 180 -6.56 23.84 12.15
N ASN A 181 -5.43 23.49 12.75
CA ASN A 181 -4.15 23.35 12.06
C ASN A 181 -4.01 22.01 11.32
N TYR A 182 -4.89 21.04 11.56
CA TYR A 182 -4.86 19.76 10.87
C TYR A 182 -5.62 19.82 9.55
N SER A 183 -5.09 19.13 8.57
CA SER A 183 -5.66 18.99 7.25
C SER A 183 -5.60 17.55 6.79
N TYR A 184 -6.62 17.14 6.07
CA TYR A 184 -6.76 15.85 5.42
C TYR A 184 -6.83 16.04 3.92
N LYS A 185 -6.10 15.20 3.17
CA LYS A 185 -6.14 15.18 1.71
C LYS A 185 -6.58 13.81 1.23
N PHE A 186 -7.65 13.80 0.45
CA PHE A 186 -8.15 12.62 -0.24
C PHE A 186 -7.66 12.63 -1.68
N VAL A 187 -6.95 11.57 -2.07
CA VAL A 187 -6.37 11.38 -3.39
C VAL A 187 -6.99 10.12 -3.98
N THR A 188 -7.64 10.22 -5.12
CA THR A 188 -8.39 9.12 -5.72
C THR A 188 -8.18 9.07 -7.22
N THR A 189 -8.46 7.93 -7.84
CA THR A 189 -8.46 7.76 -9.29
C THR A 189 -9.77 8.21 -9.95
N ASN A 190 -10.82 8.42 -9.16
CA ASN A 190 -12.14 8.84 -9.62
C ASN A 190 -12.68 9.94 -8.66
N PRO A 191 -12.27 11.21 -8.83
CA PRO A 191 -12.74 12.30 -7.99
C PRO A 191 -14.23 12.57 -8.22
N VAL A 192 -14.99 12.58 -7.13
CA VAL A 192 -16.45 12.86 -7.14
C VAL A 192 -16.74 14.24 -6.52
N ASP A 193 -16.07 14.55 -5.41
CA ASP A 193 -16.24 15.82 -4.72
C ASP A 193 -15.20 16.86 -5.19
N ASN A 194 -15.56 18.15 -5.11
CA ASN A 194 -14.64 19.26 -5.45
C ASN A 194 -13.35 19.28 -4.61
N ASP A 195 -13.37 18.64 -3.45
CA ASP A 195 -12.24 18.53 -2.51
C ASP A 195 -11.38 17.28 -2.75
N ASP A 196 -11.75 16.42 -3.70
CA ASP A 196 -11.01 15.23 -4.08
C ASP A 196 -9.87 15.59 -5.04
N PHE A 197 -8.73 14.95 -4.87
CA PHE A 197 -7.56 15.15 -5.71
C PHE A 197 -7.34 13.93 -6.61
N LEU A 198 -7.16 14.16 -7.89
CA LEU A 198 -6.86 13.08 -8.83
C LEU A 198 -5.46 12.52 -8.59
N LEU A 199 -5.37 11.18 -8.42
CA LEU A 199 -4.10 10.49 -8.31
C LEU A 199 -3.40 10.49 -9.67
N GLN A 200 -2.28 11.18 -9.77
CA GLN A 200 -1.46 11.26 -10.97
C GLN A 200 0.01 11.16 -10.61
N ILE A 201 0.69 10.21 -11.23
CA ILE A 201 2.13 9.97 -11.05
C ILE A 201 2.85 10.50 -12.28
N PRO A 202 3.77 11.47 -12.15
CA PRO A 202 4.58 11.95 -13.26
C PRO A 202 5.46 10.83 -13.82
N VAL A 203 5.42 10.60 -15.13
CA VAL A 203 6.17 9.51 -15.78
C VAL A 203 7.68 9.67 -15.59
N ASN A 204 8.18 10.90 -15.48
CA ASN A 204 9.60 11.15 -15.23
C ASN A 204 10.10 10.68 -13.85
N LEU A 205 9.22 10.33 -12.93
CA LEU A 205 9.57 9.74 -11.63
C LEU A 205 9.66 8.21 -11.67
N LEU A 206 9.27 7.58 -12.77
CA LEU A 206 9.37 6.13 -12.95
C LEU A 206 10.78 5.73 -13.36
N ASN A 207 11.29 4.66 -12.75
CA ASN A 207 12.56 4.05 -13.10
C ASN A 207 12.37 2.72 -13.88
N ASN A 208 13.47 2.02 -14.19
CA ASN A 208 13.44 0.75 -14.91
C ASN A 208 12.60 -0.30 -14.20
N ASP A 209 12.73 -0.40 -12.87
CA ASP A 209 12.00 -1.38 -12.07
C ASP A 209 10.49 -1.10 -12.08
N ASP A 210 10.10 0.18 -12.03
CA ASP A 210 8.69 0.57 -12.11
C ASP A 210 8.07 0.21 -13.46
N PHE A 211 8.80 0.44 -14.57
CA PHE A 211 8.35 0.02 -15.88
C PHE A 211 8.30 -1.50 -16.00
N ALA A 212 9.25 -2.23 -15.41
CA ALA A 212 9.20 -3.68 -15.36
C ALA A 212 7.94 -4.19 -14.64
N LEU A 213 7.59 -3.60 -13.51
CA LEU A 213 6.36 -3.91 -12.77
C LEU A 213 5.11 -3.50 -13.56
N LEU A 214 5.08 -2.28 -14.11
CA LEU A 214 3.94 -1.74 -14.86
C LEU A 214 3.64 -2.57 -16.11
N LEU A 215 4.69 -2.98 -16.83
CA LEU A 215 4.60 -3.83 -18.01
C LEU A 215 4.51 -5.32 -17.66
N GLN A 216 4.46 -5.67 -16.37
CA GLN A 216 4.41 -7.07 -15.89
C GLN A 216 5.50 -7.93 -16.53
N ALA A 217 6.74 -7.42 -16.58
CA ALA A 217 7.86 -8.18 -17.11
C ALA A 217 7.98 -9.54 -16.37
N SER A 218 8.28 -10.59 -17.11
CA SER A 218 8.29 -11.96 -16.60
C SER A 218 9.61 -12.69 -16.80
N THR A 219 10.50 -12.13 -17.62
CA THR A 219 11.79 -12.69 -17.98
C THR A 219 12.90 -11.67 -17.80
N HIS A 220 14.10 -12.14 -17.47
CA HIS A 220 15.27 -11.27 -17.35
C HIS A 220 15.69 -10.64 -18.68
N SER A 221 15.35 -11.25 -19.82
CA SER A 221 15.59 -10.71 -21.17
C SER A 221 14.80 -9.43 -21.46
N GLN A 222 13.67 -9.22 -20.78
CA GLN A 222 12.85 -8.00 -20.93
C GLN A 222 13.45 -6.78 -20.23
N LEU A 223 14.27 -6.97 -19.19
CA LEU A 223 14.83 -5.85 -18.41
C LEU A 223 15.78 -4.95 -19.24
N PRO A 224 16.76 -5.48 -19.99
CA PRO A 224 17.60 -4.65 -20.85
C PRO A 224 16.82 -3.89 -21.92
N ILE A 225 15.72 -4.49 -22.44
CA ILE A 225 14.83 -3.84 -23.42
C ILE A 225 14.14 -2.65 -22.77
N ILE A 226 13.60 -2.81 -21.54
CA ILE A 226 12.96 -1.71 -20.79
C ILE A 226 13.98 -0.61 -20.49
N GLU A 227 15.18 -0.97 -20.02
CA GLU A 227 16.26 -0.02 -19.72
C GLU A 227 16.65 0.78 -20.97
N ARG A 228 16.88 0.11 -22.08
CA ARG A 228 17.21 0.76 -23.37
C ARG A 228 16.07 1.67 -23.82
N THR A 229 14.81 1.19 -23.72
CA THR A 229 13.63 1.98 -24.08
C THR A 229 13.51 3.24 -23.24
N LEU A 230 13.69 3.12 -21.93
CA LEU A 230 13.62 4.27 -21.02
C LEU A 230 14.71 5.30 -21.33
N ARG A 231 15.92 4.83 -21.61
CA ARG A 231 17.04 5.70 -22.05
C ARG A 231 16.69 6.46 -23.33
N LEU A 232 16.17 5.77 -24.33
CA LEU A 232 15.76 6.41 -25.59
C LEU A 232 14.61 7.39 -25.38
N ALA A 233 13.61 7.05 -24.56
CA ALA A 233 12.50 7.96 -24.26
C ALA A 233 12.97 9.25 -23.60
N LYS A 234 13.94 9.18 -22.68
CA LYS A 234 14.58 10.36 -22.08
C LYS A 234 15.29 11.23 -23.09
N ILE A 235 16.11 10.64 -23.96
CA ILE A 235 16.85 11.38 -25.00
C ILE A 235 15.89 12.01 -25.99
N PHE A 236 14.90 11.26 -26.48
CA PHE A 236 13.92 11.76 -27.44
C PHE A 236 13.01 12.84 -26.89
N SER A 237 12.84 12.92 -25.58
CA SER A 237 12.04 13.95 -24.93
C SER A 237 12.58 15.37 -25.12
N GLN A 238 13.87 15.52 -25.45
CA GLN A 238 14.48 16.83 -25.66
C GLN A 238 13.97 17.52 -26.92
N GLN A 239 13.54 16.74 -27.92
CA GLN A 239 13.03 17.24 -29.22
C GLN A 239 13.97 18.25 -29.92
N ASP A 240 15.26 18.21 -29.62
CA ASP A 240 16.30 19.03 -30.20
C ASP A 240 16.94 18.36 -31.42
N GLU A 241 17.86 19.07 -32.10
CA GLU A 241 18.61 18.51 -33.22
C GLU A 241 19.40 17.25 -32.86
N THR A 242 19.83 17.12 -31.61
CA THR A 242 20.56 15.94 -31.15
C THR A 242 19.64 14.73 -31.11
N ALA A 243 18.45 14.88 -30.55
CA ALA A 243 17.43 13.83 -30.53
C ALA A 243 16.99 13.40 -31.93
N LYS A 244 16.81 14.38 -32.85
CA LYS A 244 16.47 14.12 -34.26
C LYS A 244 17.57 13.31 -34.95
N LYS A 245 18.81 13.77 -34.87
CA LYS A 245 19.96 13.07 -35.45
C LYS A 245 20.19 11.70 -34.84
N TYR A 246 19.94 11.53 -33.53
CA TYR A 246 20.05 10.23 -32.89
C TYR A 246 18.98 9.27 -33.43
N LYS A 247 17.74 9.71 -33.61
CA LYS A 247 16.69 8.90 -34.27
C LYS A 247 17.13 8.48 -35.67
N ASN A 248 17.62 9.42 -36.48
CA ASN A 248 18.11 9.13 -37.81
C ASN A 248 19.27 8.14 -37.82
N HIS A 249 20.21 8.28 -36.89
CA HIS A 249 21.31 7.32 -36.71
C HIS A 249 20.81 5.89 -36.43
N LEU A 250 19.83 5.73 -35.54
CA LEU A 250 19.25 4.40 -35.20
C LEU A 250 18.52 3.80 -36.42
N ILE A 251 17.71 4.60 -37.12
CA ILE A 251 17.05 4.16 -38.35
C ILE A 251 18.10 3.76 -39.40
N ALA A 252 19.09 4.61 -39.65
CA ALA A 252 20.13 4.35 -40.62
C ALA A 252 20.90 3.05 -40.36
N LYS A 253 21.28 2.79 -39.09
CA LYS A 253 21.92 1.51 -38.71
C LYS A 253 21.00 0.30 -38.97
N ALA A 254 19.73 0.39 -38.61
CA ALA A 254 18.76 -0.68 -38.84
C ALA A 254 18.56 -0.96 -40.35
N LEU A 255 18.40 0.11 -41.14
CA LEU A 255 18.25 -0.02 -42.59
C LEU A 255 19.50 -0.63 -43.25
N LEU A 256 20.69 -0.18 -42.81
CA LEU A 256 21.95 -0.72 -43.31
C LEU A 256 22.10 -2.19 -43.01
N ALA A 257 21.75 -2.62 -41.81
CA ALA A 257 21.76 -4.03 -41.40
C ALA A 257 20.83 -4.90 -42.28
N VAL A 258 19.64 -4.39 -42.63
CA VAL A 258 18.71 -5.06 -43.55
C VAL A 258 19.27 -5.11 -44.96
N LEU A 259 19.84 -4.02 -45.47
CA LEU A 259 20.41 -3.97 -46.82
C LEU A 259 21.54 -4.99 -47.03
N PHE A 260 22.39 -5.16 -46.02
CA PHE A 260 23.51 -6.12 -46.05
C PHE A 260 23.13 -7.53 -45.58
N SER A 261 21.88 -7.77 -45.22
CA SER A 261 21.41 -9.13 -44.82
C SER A 261 21.40 -10.08 -46.06
N ASN A 262 21.35 -11.38 -45.79
CA ASN A 262 21.27 -12.42 -46.82
C ASN A 262 19.84 -12.68 -47.32
N GLN A 263 18.90 -11.77 -47.07
CA GLN A 263 17.49 -11.91 -47.48
C GLN A 263 17.27 -11.59 -48.96
N THR A 264 16.14 -12.01 -49.51
CA THR A 264 15.73 -11.63 -50.87
C THR A 264 15.40 -10.14 -50.93
N THR A 265 15.57 -9.50 -52.11
CA THR A 265 15.30 -8.08 -52.30
C THR A 265 13.89 -7.66 -51.88
N ASN A 266 12.88 -8.49 -52.20
CA ASN A 266 11.50 -8.25 -51.77
C ASN A 266 11.35 -8.30 -50.24
N ALA A 267 12.00 -9.24 -49.56
CA ALA A 267 11.98 -9.33 -48.10
C ALA A 267 12.66 -8.10 -47.47
N LYS A 268 13.81 -7.69 -47.98
CA LYS A 268 14.49 -6.46 -47.57
C LYS A 268 13.60 -5.22 -47.75
N LYS A 269 12.96 -5.05 -48.90
CA LYS A 269 12.02 -3.95 -49.17
C LYS A 269 10.90 -3.91 -48.13
N ASN A 270 10.23 -5.02 -47.92
CA ASN A 270 9.14 -5.10 -46.93
C ASN A 270 9.61 -4.74 -45.51
N GLN A 271 10.78 -5.23 -45.12
CA GLN A 271 11.34 -4.97 -43.80
C GLN A 271 11.76 -3.49 -43.63
N ILE A 272 12.38 -2.89 -44.65
CA ILE A 272 12.73 -1.47 -44.68
C ILE A 272 11.47 -0.61 -44.56
N PHE A 273 10.43 -0.95 -45.34
CA PHE A 273 9.17 -0.20 -45.32
C PHE A 273 8.47 -0.31 -43.96
N THR A 274 8.49 -1.49 -43.31
CA THR A 274 8.00 -1.68 -41.94
C THR A 274 8.77 -0.80 -40.95
N ILE A 275 10.10 -0.72 -41.04
CA ILE A 275 10.93 0.16 -40.19
C ILE A 275 10.51 1.62 -40.36
N ILE A 276 10.37 2.09 -41.59
CA ILE A 276 10.00 3.50 -41.85
C ILE A 276 8.55 3.79 -41.43
N GLU A 277 7.62 2.85 -41.61
CA GLU A 277 6.24 3.02 -41.18
C GLU A 277 6.16 3.24 -39.67
N VAL A 278 6.97 2.52 -38.89
CA VAL A 278 6.97 2.53 -37.44
C VAL A 278 7.85 3.64 -36.84
N CYS A 279 9.03 3.86 -37.43
CA CYS A 279 10.09 4.76 -36.93
C CYS A 279 10.44 5.85 -37.91
N HIS A 280 9.47 6.59 -38.43
CA HIS A 280 9.75 7.69 -39.41
C HIS A 280 10.28 8.96 -38.72
N THR A 281 11.04 9.75 -39.50
CA THR A 281 11.50 11.11 -39.19
C THR A 281 11.35 11.94 -40.43
N GLU A 282 11.58 13.28 -40.36
CA GLU A 282 11.58 14.14 -41.55
C GLU A 282 12.62 13.70 -42.58
N ASP A 283 13.76 13.14 -42.17
CA ASP A 283 14.83 12.67 -43.03
C ASP A 283 14.62 11.21 -43.50
N PHE A 284 13.79 10.44 -42.80
CA PHE A 284 13.45 9.05 -43.13
C PHE A 284 11.92 8.88 -43.14
N ASP A 285 11.30 9.35 -44.23
CA ASP A 285 9.89 9.17 -44.58
C ASP A 285 9.79 8.69 -46.03
N PHE A 286 8.70 8.03 -46.40
CA PHE A 286 8.50 7.52 -47.76
C PHE A 286 8.61 8.60 -48.85
N ASN A 287 8.25 9.83 -48.50
CA ASN A 287 8.24 10.99 -49.42
C ASN A 287 9.52 11.84 -49.33
N THR A 288 10.45 11.51 -48.44
CA THR A 288 11.72 12.26 -48.30
C THR A 288 12.46 12.26 -49.62
N GLN A 289 12.85 13.45 -50.10
CA GLN A 289 13.58 13.62 -51.38
C GLN A 289 15.06 13.35 -51.17
N ILE A 290 15.57 12.39 -51.91
CA ILE A 290 17.00 12.03 -51.96
C ILE A 290 17.58 12.54 -53.27
N ASN A 291 18.58 13.42 -53.19
CA ASN A 291 19.19 14.07 -54.33
C ASN A 291 20.39 13.27 -54.85
N GLY A 292 20.34 12.85 -56.09
CA GLY A 292 21.45 12.32 -56.86
C GLY A 292 22.13 13.38 -57.74
N LEU A 293 23.04 12.94 -58.58
CA LEU A 293 23.73 13.80 -59.55
C LEU A 293 22.80 14.18 -60.71
N GLY A 294 22.09 15.33 -60.55
CA GLY A 294 21.22 15.87 -61.60
C GLY A 294 19.77 15.32 -61.58
N TYR A 295 19.38 14.55 -60.57
CA TYR A 295 18.02 14.04 -60.39
C TYR A 295 17.67 13.89 -58.91
N SER A 296 16.39 13.73 -58.62
CA SER A 296 15.90 13.45 -57.27
C SER A 296 14.92 12.28 -57.29
N ARG A 297 14.90 11.48 -56.22
CA ARG A 297 13.97 10.38 -56.02
C ARG A 297 13.38 10.48 -54.62
N THR A 298 12.14 10.03 -54.48
CA THR A 298 11.61 9.82 -53.13
C THR A 298 12.28 8.60 -52.50
N PHE A 299 12.28 8.54 -51.15
CA PHE A 299 12.83 7.40 -50.43
C PHE A 299 12.19 6.08 -50.91
N SER A 300 10.88 6.06 -51.12
CA SER A 300 10.15 4.87 -51.59
C SER A 300 10.56 4.46 -53.00
N GLU A 301 10.77 5.41 -53.92
CA GLU A 301 11.23 5.13 -55.30
C GLU A 301 12.62 4.51 -55.37
N CYS A 302 13.51 4.85 -54.41
CA CYS A 302 14.85 4.25 -54.33
C CYS A 302 14.84 2.74 -54.10
N PHE A 303 13.75 2.19 -53.56
CA PHE A 303 13.55 0.75 -53.31
C PHE A 303 12.70 0.08 -54.40
N GLU A 304 12.50 0.69 -55.56
CA GLU A 304 11.92 -0.01 -56.72
C GLU A 304 12.89 -1.09 -57.21
N ILE A 305 12.32 -2.26 -57.51
CA ILE A 305 13.10 -3.43 -57.92
C ILE A 305 13.14 -3.47 -59.45
N ASP A 306 14.34 -3.52 -59.99
CA ASP A 306 14.60 -3.58 -61.42
C ASP A 306 14.28 -4.97 -62.00
N SER A 307 14.39 -5.10 -63.34
CA SER A 307 14.17 -6.39 -64.06
C SER A 307 15.15 -7.49 -63.65
N ASN A 308 16.27 -7.16 -63.05
CA ASN A 308 17.30 -8.09 -62.58
C ASN A 308 17.09 -8.53 -61.11
N GLY A 309 16.07 -7.98 -60.44
CA GLY A 309 15.77 -8.28 -59.05
C GLY A 309 16.61 -7.52 -58.03
N TYR A 310 17.21 -6.39 -58.40
CA TYR A 310 17.98 -5.51 -57.52
C TYR A 310 17.26 -4.18 -57.30
N PHE A 311 17.64 -3.46 -56.25
CA PHE A 311 17.16 -2.09 -56.06
C PHE A 311 17.76 -1.17 -57.10
N GLY A 312 16.91 -0.45 -57.86
CA GLY A 312 17.33 0.43 -58.97
C GLY A 312 18.29 1.55 -58.54
N GLU A 313 18.12 2.08 -57.33
CA GLU A 313 18.93 3.19 -56.80
C GLU A 313 19.78 2.74 -55.59
N SER A 314 20.34 1.52 -55.61
CA SER A 314 21.08 0.93 -54.49
C SER A 314 22.26 1.75 -53.99
N VAL A 315 22.99 2.44 -54.90
CA VAL A 315 24.13 3.29 -54.52
C VAL A 315 23.63 4.57 -53.83
N LEU A 316 22.67 5.27 -54.44
CA LEU A 316 22.11 6.51 -53.92
C LEU A 316 21.53 6.33 -52.49
N ILE A 317 20.74 5.27 -52.30
CA ILE A 317 20.13 5.02 -50.99
C ILE A 317 21.17 4.61 -49.93
N THR A 318 22.20 3.85 -50.33
CA THR A 318 23.26 3.46 -49.40
C THR A 318 24.08 4.68 -48.95
N GLU A 319 24.45 5.57 -49.86
CA GLU A 319 25.14 6.82 -49.54
C GLU A 319 24.30 7.72 -48.64
N TYR A 320 23.00 7.83 -48.91
CA TYR A 320 22.07 8.59 -48.07
C TYR A 320 21.99 8.04 -46.65
N ILE A 321 21.86 6.73 -46.50
CA ILE A 321 21.80 6.06 -45.18
C ILE A 321 23.12 6.27 -44.43
N LEU A 322 24.27 6.05 -45.09
CA LEU A 322 25.59 6.20 -44.45
C LEU A 322 25.85 7.64 -43.97
N LYS A 323 25.35 8.66 -44.67
CA LYS A 323 25.47 10.07 -44.27
C LYS A 323 24.78 10.37 -42.94
N ASN A 324 23.78 9.58 -42.54
CA ASN A 324 23.03 9.74 -41.31
C ASN A 324 23.62 8.90 -40.16
N ILE A 325 24.74 8.19 -40.34
CA ILE A 325 25.43 7.44 -39.28
C ILE A 325 26.57 8.31 -38.74
N GLU A 326 26.54 8.59 -37.45
CA GLU A 326 27.57 9.37 -36.76
C GLU A 326 28.05 8.60 -35.52
N ASP A 327 29.34 8.34 -35.37
CA ASP A 327 29.96 7.56 -34.28
C ASP A 327 29.70 8.15 -32.89
N ARG A 328 29.54 9.48 -32.79
CA ARG A 328 29.25 10.16 -31.51
C ARG A 328 27.93 9.73 -30.85
N TYR A 329 27.01 9.12 -31.60
CA TYR A 329 25.72 8.65 -31.03
C TYR A 329 25.78 7.24 -30.47
N GLU A 330 26.92 6.55 -30.53
CA GLU A 330 27.09 5.27 -29.82
C GLU A 330 27.04 5.44 -28.30
N GLU A 331 27.48 6.60 -27.77
CA GLU A 331 27.54 6.93 -26.33
C GLU A 331 26.78 8.22 -25.96
N CYS A 332 25.59 8.40 -26.52
CA CYS A 332 24.78 9.59 -26.21
C CYS A 332 24.38 9.62 -24.71
N GLU A 333 24.71 10.72 -24.03
CA GLU A 333 24.39 10.91 -22.60
C GLU A 333 22.90 11.14 -22.37
N GLU A 334 22.39 10.63 -21.24
CA GLU A 334 21.01 10.90 -20.82
C GLU A 334 20.88 12.32 -20.27
N PRO A 335 19.81 13.06 -20.63
CA PRO A 335 19.56 14.37 -20.05
C PRO A 335 19.22 14.25 -18.56
N LYS A 336 19.64 15.24 -17.76
CA LYS A 336 19.34 15.31 -16.32
C LYS A 336 17.86 15.64 -16.05
N GLU A 337 17.29 16.49 -16.90
CA GLU A 337 15.88 16.86 -16.85
C GLU A 337 15.20 16.37 -18.12
N TYR A 338 14.14 15.59 -17.95
CA TYR A 338 13.41 14.99 -19.05
C TYR A 338 11.91 14.88 -18.72
N SER A 339 11.11 14.87 -19.76
CA SER A 339 9.66 14.74 -19.63
C SER A 339 9.11 14.03 -20.87
N PHE A 340 8.51 12.87 -20.68
CA PHE A 340 7.91 12.08 -21.73
C PHE A 340 6.60 11.45 -21.26
N SER A 341 5.74 11.08 -22.20
CA SER A 341 4.50 10.35 -21.93
C SER A 341 4.68 8.84 -22.10
N LEU A 342 3.68 8.05 -21.70
CA LEU A 342 3.67 6.61 -22.00
C LEU A 342 3.65 6.35 -23.53
N LYS A 343 3.08 7.27 -24.32
CA LYS A 343 3.12 7.18 -25.81
C LYS A 343 4.54 7.36 -26.33
N ASP A 344 5.28 8.33 -25.78
CA ASP A 344 6.69 8.54 -26.15
C ASP A 344 7.55 7.34 -25.75
N PHE A 345 7.25 6.71 -24.59
CA PHE A 345 7.89 5.44 -24.21
C PHE A 345 7.56 4.32 -25.19
N ALA A 346 6.30 4.19 -25.63
CA ALA A 346 5.91 3.20 -26.63
C ALA A 346 6.62 3.43 -27.96
N GLN A 347 6.77 4.69 -28.39
CA GLN A 347 7.55 5.03 -29.58
C GLN A 347 9.03 4.67 -29.39
N ALA A 348 9.63 4.99 -28.23
CA ALA A 348 11.01 4.62 -27.93
C ALA A 348 11.22 3.10 -27.93
N LEU A 349 10.20 2.31 -27.53
CA LEU A 349 10.25 0.86 -27.62
C LEU A 349 10.35 0.36 -29.06
N GLU A 350 9.67 1.01 -30.00
CA GLU A 350 9.82 0.69 -31.44
C GLU A 350 11.27 0.91 -31.92
N PHE A 351 11.87 2.03 -31.51
CA PHE A 351 13.29 2.28 -31.82
C PHE A 351 14.23 1.26 -31.15
N THR A 352 13.91 0.82 -29.96
CA THR A 352 14.64 -0.26 -29.29
C THR A 352 14.54 -1.56 -30.10
N LEU A 353 13.34 -1.91 -30.58
CA LEU A 353 13.09 -3.10 -31.39
C LEU A 353 13.91 -3.09 -32.69
N ILE A 354 13.95 -1.98 -33.41
CA ILE A 354 14.72 -1.89 -34.66
C ILE A 354 16.23 -1.89 -34.41
N SER A 355 16.70 -1.35 -33.27
CA SER A 355 18.13 -1.30 -32.95
C SER A 355 18.68 -2.63 -32.44
N GLU A 356 17.88 -3.42 -31.72
CA GLU A 356 18.33 -4.66 -31.07
C GLU A 356 17.73 -5.93 -31.72
N GLY A 357 16.53 -5.83 -32.28
CA GLY A 357 15.71 -7.00 -32.65
C GLY A 357 15.93 -7.52 -34.06
N PHE A 358 16.45 -6.74 -34.99
CA PHE A 358 16.64 -7.19 -36.37
C PHE A 358 17.97 -7.91 -36.64
N GLN A 359 18.86 -7.92 -35.66
CA GLN A 359 20.22 -8.41 -35.88
C GLN A 359 20.48 -9.86 -35.57
N ASN A 360 19.55 -10.72 -35.14
CA ASN A 360 19.81 -12.18 -35.06
C ASN A 360 19.23 -12.95 -33.88
N ASN A 361 18.23 -12.44 -33.15
CA ASN A 361 17.69 -13.21 -32.01
C ASN A 361 16.17 -13.19 -31.94
N THR A 362 15.51 -14.23 -32.50
CA THR A 362 14.05 -14.36 -32.52
C THR A 362 13.43 -14.32 -31.11
N ASN A 363 14.11 -14.83 -30.09
CA ASN A 363 13.59 -14.85 -28.73
C ASN A 363 13.50 -13.46 -28.09
N LEU A 364 14.45 -12.56 -28.37
CA LEU A 364 14.41 -11.18 -27.89
C LEU A 364 13.28 -10.38 -28.54
N TYR A 365 13.01 -10.66 -29.81
CA TYR A 365 11.92 -10.05 -30.53
C TYR A 365 10.55 -10.44 -29.95
N ASP A 366 10.34 -11.73 -29.63
CA ASP A 366 9.10 -12.22 -29.03
C ASP A 366 8.87 -11.61 -27.64
N ASP A 367 9.90 -11.53 -26.81
CA ASP A 367 9.83 -10.89 -25.49
C ASP A 367 9.46 -9.39 -25.60
N ALA A 368 10.00 -8.69 -26.59
CA ALA A 368 9.77 -7.27 -26.79
C ALA A 368 8.37 -6.98 -27.37
N ILE A 369 7.82 -7.83 -28.24
CA ILE A 369 6.44 -7.71 -28.73
C ILE A 369 5.43 -7.78 -27.58
N ILE A 370 5.66 -8.65 -26.58
CA ILE A 370 4.81 -8.73 -25.41
C ILE A 370 4.80 -7.38 -24.66
N LEU A 371 5.95 -6.74 -24.49
CA LEU A 371 6.04 -5.41 -23.86
C LEU A 371 5.29 -4.35 -24.66
N LYS A 372 5.38 -4.39 -26.01
CA LYS A 372 4.64 -3.50 -26.91
C LYS A 372 3.13 -3.66 -26.77
N VAL A 373 2.63 -4.87 -26.73
CA VAL A 373 1.20 -5.14 -26.53
C VAL A 373 0.74 -4.61 -25.17
N ARG A 374 1.53 -4.83 -24.12
CA ARG A 374 1.21 -4.39 -22.75
C ARG A 374 1.20 -2.88 -22.61
N ILE A 375 2.22 -2.17 -23.12
CA ILE A 375 2.24 -0.69 -23.05
C ILE A 375 1.07 -0.07 -23.79
N ASN A 376 0.73 -0.59 -24.98
CA ASN A 376 -0.42 -0.11 -25.76
C ASN A 376 -1.76 -0.40 -25.03
N SER A 377 -1.89 -1.54 -24.39
CA SER A 377 -3.04 -1.85 -23.56
C SER A 377 -3.20 -0.86 -22.41
N ILE A 378 -2.10 -0.50 -21.72
CA ILE A 378 -2.10 0.48 -20.63
C ILE A 378 -2.50 1.86 -21.16
N ILE A 379 -1.91 2.33 -22.25
CA ILE A 379 -2.20 3.63 -22.86
C ILE A 379 -3.69 3.78 -23.21
N ASN A 380 -4.31 2.72 -23.70
CA ASN A 380 -5.71 2.71 -24.12
C ASN A 380 -6.69 2.37 -22.99
N SER A 381 -6.20 2.15 -21.77
CA SER A 381 -7.01 1.85 -20.60
C SER A 381 -7.12 3.04 -19.65
N LYS A 382 -7.99 2.94 -18.64
CA LYS A 382 -8.06 3.92 -17.53
C LYS A 382 -6.73 4.07 -16.78
N VAL A 383 -5.91 3.01 -16.75
CA VAL A 383 -4.63 2.99 -16.05
C VAL A 383 -3.66 4.01 -16.64
N GLY A 384 -3.67 4.20 -17.96
CA GLY A 384 -2.84 5.21 -18.62
C GLY A 384 -3.06 6.63 -18.11
N ASN A 385 -4.26 6.95 -17.61
CA ASN A 385 -4.58 8.27 -17.07
C ASN A 385 -3.93 8.54 -15.70
N TYR A 386 -3.46 7.50 -15.02
CA TYR A 386 -2.79 7.65 -13.72
C TYR A 386 -1.31 8.08 -13.87
N PHE A 387 -0.75 7.91 -15.06
CA PHE A 387 0.62 8.28 -15.40
C PHE A 387 0.63 9.45 -16.37
N VAL A 388 1.15 10.59 -15.91
CA VAL A 388 0.99 11.85 -16.64
C VAL A 388 2.34 12.46 -17.03
N ASN A 389 2.34 13.14 -18.20
CA ASN A 389 3.40 14.04 -18.58
C ASN A 389 2.96 15.49 -18.31
N LYS A 390 3.53 16.12 -17.29
CA LYS A 390 3.30 17.53 -16.91
C LYS A 390 4.59 18.37 -17.02
N GLY A 391 5.49 18.01 -17.91
CA GLY A 391 6.84 18.52 -17.91
C GLY A 391 7.71 17.81 -16.87
N TYR A 392 8.95 18.26 -16.72
CA TYR A 392 9.84 17.74 -15.69
C TYR A 392 9.34 18.10 -14.28
N VAL A 393 9.04 17.12 -13.49
CA VAL A 393 8.58 17.28 -12.09
C VAL A 393 9.66 16.74 -11.15
N PRO A 394 10.41 17.60 -10.44
CA PRO A 394 11.34 17.15 -9.41
C PRO A 394 10.64 16.37 -8.31
N LEU A 395 11.33 15.38 -7.73
CA LEU A 395 10.81 14.53 -6.65
C LEU A 395 10.30 15.38 -5.47
N ASP A 396 11.07 16.38 -5.03
CA ASP A 396 10.69 17.26 -3.92
C ASP A 396 9.39 18.03 -4.21
N LYS A 397 9.21 18.51 -5.44
CA LYS A 397 8.00 19.22 -5.88
C LYS A 397 6.78 18.28 -5.90
N PHE A 398 6.96 17.05 -6.37
CA PHE A 398 5.89 16.04 -6.35
C PHE A 398 5.43 15.75 -4.93
N ILE A 399 6.36 15.48 -4.02
CA ILE A 399 6.04 15.21 -2.61
C ILE A 399 5.41 16.44 -1.93
N ALA A 400 5.95 17.64 -2.16
CA ALA A 400 5.36 18.87 -1.64
C ALA A 400 3.90 19.03 -2.09
N ASN A 401 3.61 18.78 -3.37
CA ASN A 401 2.24 18.81 -3.89
C ASN A 401 1.36 17.71 -3.27
N LEU A 402 1.92 16.51 -3.09
CA LEU A 402 1.17 15.38 -2.52
C LEU A 402 0.72 15.66 -1.08
N VAL A 403 1.59 16.27 -0.26
CA VAL A 403 1.29 16.57 1.15
C VAL A 403 0.62 17.93 1.37
N THR A 404 0.31 18.70 0.33
CA THR A 404 -0.29 20.02 0.45
C THR A 404 -1.72 20.03 -0.11
N LYS A 405 -2.66 20.61 0.64
CA LYS A 405 -4.04 20.91 0.21
C LYS A 405 -4.29 22.40 0.40
N ASN A 406 -4.64 23.12 -0.68
CA ASN A 406 -4.98 24.55 -0.65
C ASN A 406 -3.93 25.42 0.07
N GLY A 407 -2.63 25.18 -0.20
CA GLY A 407 -1.52 25.91 0.42
C GLY A 407 -1.20 25.51 1.87
N ARG A 408 -1.91 24.54 2.45
CA ARG A 408 -1.67 24.05 3.81
C ARG A 408 -1.15 22.62 3.80
N LYS A 409 -0.25 22.30 4.72
CA LYS A 409 0.23 20.92 4.91
C LYS A 409 -0.91 20.04 5.41
N SER A 410 -1.09 18.87 4.77
CA SER A 410 -1.96 17.81 5.23
C SER A 410 -1.16 16.77 6.02
N GLN A 411 -1.65 16.40 7.18
CA GLN A 411 -1.03 15.42 8.06
C GLN A 411 -1.44 14.00 7.70
N ILE A 412 -2.63 13.84 7.11
CA ILE A 412 -3.15 12.56 6.63
C ILE A 412 -3.43 12.69 5.14
N ILE A 413 -2.81 11.83 4.35
CA ILE A 413 -2.99 11.69 2.92
C ILE A 413 -3.60 10.30 2.68
N ASN A 414 -4.87 10.25 2.30
CA ASN A 414 -5.56 9.01 1.97
C ASN A 414 -5.53 8.80 0.45
N ILE A 415 -4.89 7.72 0.02
CA ILE A 415 -4.78 7.31 -1.38
C ILE A 415 -5.80 6.20 -1.59
N ASN A 416 -6.95 6.55 -2.16
CA ASN A 416 -8.03 5.62 -2.44
C ASN A 416 -7.75 4.84 -3.73
N LEU A 417 -7.80 3.51 -3.64
CA LEU A 417 -7.53 2.56 -4.71
C LEU A 417 -8.75 1.69 -5.05
N GLU A 418 -9.93 2.03 -4.53
CA GLU A 418 -11.16 1.24 -4.69
C GLU A 418 -11.50 0.94 -6.16
N ASP A 419 -11.33 1.93 -7.04
CA ASP A 419 -11.66 1.83 -8.47
C ASP A 419 -10.50 1.28 -9.34
N VAL A 420 -9.39 0.85 -8.72
CA VAL A 420 -8.20 0.36 -9.43
C VAL A 420 -8.19 -1.17 -9.42
N ASP A 421 -7.98 -1.76 -10.59
CA ASP A 421 -7.76 -3.20 -10.71
C ASP A 421 -6.62 -3.69 -9.81
N ASP A 422 -6.78 -4.87 -9.20
CA ASP A 422 -5.85 -5.41 -8.19
C ASP A 422 -4.40 -5.45 -8.64
N VAL A 423 -4.16 -5.81 -9.90
CA VAL A 423 -2.79 -5.90 -10.45
C VAL A 423 -2.14 -4.52 -10.50
N TYR A 424 -2.88 -3.53 -11.01
CA TYR A 424 -2.36 -2.17 -11.12
C TYR A 424 -2.35 -1.44 -9.79
N ALA A 425 -3.29 -1.72 -8.87
CA ALA A 425 -3.26 -1.22 -7.50
C ALA A 425 -1.96 -1.65 -6.80
N LYS A 426 -1.58 -2.95 -6.93
CA LYS A 426 -0.32 -3.48 -6.41
C LYS A 426 0.89 -2.72 -6.97
N VAL A 427 0.94 -2.51 -8.29
CA VAL A 427 2.04 -1.78 -8.95
C VAL A 427 2.09 -0.33 -8.48
N MET A 428 0.96 0.38 -8.46
CA MET A 428 0.90 1.78 -8.04
C MET A 428 1.35 1.97 -6.58
N VAL A 429 0.94 1.07 -5.69
CA VAL A 429 1.37 1.11 -4.28
C VAL A 429 2.87 0.88 -4.16
N LYS A 430 3.46 -0.05 -4.93
CA LYS A 430 4.90 -0.29 -4.96
C LYS A 430 5.66 0.94 -5.47
N ILE A 431 5.21 1.54 -6.57
CA ILE A 431 5.80 2.77 -7.15
C ILE A 431 5.73 3.92 -6.15
N MET A 432 4.57 4.17 -5.55
CA MET A 432 4.40 5.23 -4.56
C MET A 432 5.26 5.00 -3.31
N ALA A 433 5.32 3.77 -2.81
CA ALA A 433 6.17 3.42 -1.68
C ALA A 433 7.66 3.65 -1.98
N ARG A 434 8.12 3.31 -3.22
CA ARG A 434 9.48 3.59 -3.66
C ARG A 434 9.76 5.10 -3.72
N ILE A 435 8.87 5.88 -4.34
CA ILE A 435 9.00 7.33 -4.46
C ILE A 435 9.08 7.99 -3.08
N LEU A 436 8.20 7.60 -2.14
CA LEU A 436 8.20 8.12 -0.77
C LEU A 436 9.47 7.71 -0.01
N TYR A 437 9.93 6.47 -0.18
CA TYR A 437 11.17 5.99 0.42
C TYR A 437 12.41 6.71 -0.11
N GLU A 438 12.52 6.89 -1.42
CA GLU A 438 13.63 7.63 -2.05
C GLU A 438 13.68 9.08 -1.58
N PHE A 439 12.53 9.74 -1.48
CA PHE A 439 12.46 11.08 -0.91
C PHE A 439 13.03 11.13 0.52
N CYS A 440 12.65 10.20 1.39
CA CYS A 440 13.19 10.13 2.74
C CYS A 440 14.70 9.85 2.75
N LYS A 441 15.17 9.00 1.82
CA LYS A 441 16.58 8.61 1.70
C LYS A 441 17.49 9.74 1.24
N THR A 442 16.97 10.66 0.41
CA THR A 442 17.74 11.80 -0.13
C THR A 442 17.90 12.95 0.87
N ARG A 443 17.25 12.91 2.05
CA ARG A 443 17.37 13.97 3.05
C ARG A 443 18.77 13.99 3.69
N THR A 444 19.33 15.18 3.81
CA THR A 444 20.65 15.40 4.43
C THR A 444 20.69 14.89 5.87
N GLN A 445 19.65 15.19 6.66
CA GLN A 445 19.46 14.63 8.00
C GLN A 445 18.54 13.42 7.92
N ARG A 446 19.07 12.24 8.21
CA ARG A 446 18.32 10.98 8.22
C ARG A 446 17.16 11.01 9.19
N ALA A 447 16.04 10.44 8.79
CA ALA A 447 14.81 10.33 9.58
C ALA A 447 14.26 11.66 10.13
N SER A 448 14.66 12.81 9.56
CA SER A 448 14.18 14.14 9.99
C SER A 448 12.70 14.37 9.66
N ILE A 449 12.18 13.69 8.63
CA ILE A 449 10.80 13.79 8.18
C ILE A 449 10.24 12.36 8.10
N PRO A 450 9.68 11.81 9.20
CA PRO A 450 9.15 10.45 9.17
C PRO A 450 7.85 10.37 8.36
N PHE A 451 7.78 9.38 7.48
CA PHE A 451 6.62 9.00 6.68
C PHE A 451 6.08 7.65 7.16
N HIS A 452 4.80 7.61 7.51
CA HIS A 452 4.10 6.41 7.93
C HIS A 452 3.20 5.92 6.79
N LEU A 453 3.50 4.77 6.23
CA LEU A 453 2.76 4.15 5.14
C LEU A 453 1.83 3.08 5.72
N PHE A 454 0.55 3.41 5.88
CA PHE A 454 -0.48 2.48 6.32
C PHE A 454 -1.04 1.76 5.09
N LEU A 455 -0.82 0.45 5.04
CA LEU A 455 -1.22 -0.40 3.92
C LEU A 455 -2.46 -1.20 4.34
N GLU A 456 -3.65 -0.75 3.93
CA GLU A 456 -4.88 -1.50 4.14
C GLU A 456 -4.93 -2.71 3.21
N GLU A 457 -5.37 -3.84 3.73
CA GLU A 457 -5.30 -5.16 3.06
C GLU A 457 -3.91 -5.45 2.49
N ALA A 458 -2.89 -5.26 3.32
CA ALA A 458 -1.48 -5.33 2.94
C ALA A 458 -1.09 -6.63 2.22
N HIS A 459 -1.84 -7.73 2.42
CA HIS A 459 -1.64 -8.99 1.70
C HIS A 459 -1.84 -8.86 0.18
N ARG A 460 -2.50 -7.79 -0.33
CA ARG A 460 -2.59 -7.49 -1.77
C ARG A 460 -1.26 -6.97 -2.33
N TYR A 461 -0.42 -6.32 -1.52
CA TYR A 461 0.77 -5.56 -1.94
C TYR A 461 2.08 -6.18 -1.47
N ILE A 462 2.10 -6.74 -0.25
CA ILE A 462 3.30 -7.31 0.42
C ILE A 462 3.25 -8.84 0.33
N GLN A 463 3.07 -9.39 -0.86
CA GLN A 463 3.05 -10.84 -1.04
C GLN A 463 4.46 -11.43 -1.18
N LYS A 464 4.56 -12.75 -0.99
CA LYS A 464 5.69 -13.57 -1.47
C LYS A 464 5.59 -13.62 -2.99
N ASP A 465 6.18 -12.65 -3.69
CA ASP A 465 6.07 -12.51 -5.14
C ASP A 465 7.40 -12.74 -5.87
N THR A 466 7.34 -12.66 -7.19
CA THR A 466 8.48 -12.88 -8.08
C THR A 466 9.38 -11.65 -8.26
N ASP A 467 9.08 -10.51 -7.63
CA ASP A 467 9.85 -9.27 -7.80
C ASP A 467 11.33 -9.49 -7.49
N THR A 468 11.62 -10.19 -6.36
CA THR A 468 13.01 -10.46 -5.97
C THR A 468 13.76 -11.29 -7.02
N PHE A 469 13.07 -12.20 -7.70
CA PHE A 469 13.66 -12.97 -8.78
C PHE A 469 13.92 -12.10 -10.02
N LEU A 470 12.95 -11.24 -10.39
CA LEU A 470 13.02 -10.45 -11.61
C LEU A 470 13.93 -9.21 -11.48
N ILE A 471 13.67 -8.37 -10.47
CA ILE A 471 14.34 -7.05 -10.30
C ILE A 471 15.34 -7.04 -9.14
N GLY A 472 15.58 -8.18 -8.51
CA GLY A 472 16.58 -8.36 -7.45
C GLY A 472 16.14 -7.96 -6.05
N TYR A 473 14.97 -7.32 -5.87
CA TYR A 473 14.44 -6.92 -4.56
C TYR A 473 12.92 -6.70 -4.58
N ASN A 474 12.30 -6.79 -3.40
CA ASN A 474 10.94 -6.29 -3.16
C ASN A 474 11.03 -4.98 -2.38
N ILE A 475 10.33 -3.93 -2.82
CA ILE A 475 10.42 -2.58 -2.20
C ILE A 475 10.00 -2.59 -0.74
N PHE A 476 8.96 -3.35 -0.37
CA PHE A 476 8.50 -3.41 1.02
C PHE A 476 9.48 -4.15 1.92
N GLU A 477 10.15 -5.20 1.41
CA GLU A 477 11.24 -5.87 2.14
C GLU A 477 12.43 -4.93 2.37
N ARG A 478 12.76 -4.11 1.38
CA ARG A 478 13.80 -3.10 1.51
C ARG A 478 13.42 -2.03 2.52
N ILE A 479 12.18 -1.51 2.47
CA ILE A 479 11.68 -0.55 3.46
C ILE A 479 11.66 -1.20 4.85
N ALA A 480 11.24 -2.45 5.00
CA ALA A 480 11.23 -3.14 6.28
C ALA A 480 12.64 -3.24 6.90
N LYS A 481 13.65 -3.57 6.09
CA LYS A 481 15.05 -3.71 6.54
C LYS A 481 15.75 -2.37 6.83
N GLU A 482 15.47 -1.34 6.02
CA GLU A 482 16.26 -0.11 6.00
C GLU A 482 15.45 1.15 6.33
N GLY A 483 14.13 1.14 6.16
CA GLY A 483 13.24 2.31 6.21
C GLY A 483 13.34 3.09 7.51
N ARG A 484 13.49 2.41 8.65
CA ARG A 484 13.67 3.05 9.96
C ARG A 484 14.85 4.04 9.98
N LYS A 485 15.94 3.73 9.28
CA LYS A 485 17.13 4.58 9.21
C LYS A 485 16.89 5.89 8.45
N TYR A 486 15.91 5.88 7.56
CA TYR A 486 15.56 7.02 6.70
C TYR A 486 14.24 7.69 7.09
N GLY A 487 13.47 7.07 8.00
CA GLY A 487 12.18 7.60 8.44
C GLY A 487 11.00 7.12 7.62
N THR A 488 11.12 6.02 6.86
CA THR A 488 9.98 5.39 6.19
C THR A 488 9.52 4.18 6.97
N LEU A 489 8.28 4.22 7.47
CA LEU A 489 7.75 3.28 8.44
C LEU A 489 6.46 2.64 7.92
N LEU A 490 6.34 1.33 8.07
CA LEU A 490 5.19 0.56 7.60
C LEU A 490 4.18 0.33 8.74
N GLY A 491 2.91 0.62 8.47
CA GLY A 491 1.76 0.16 9.21
C GLY A 491 1.02 -0.89 8.39
N ILE A 492 1.18 -2.15 8.72
CA ILE A 492 0.69 -3.31 7.95
C ILE A 492 -0.66 -3.72 8.50
N ILE A 493 -1.71 -3.58 7.71
CA ILE A 493 -3.08 -3.90 8.13
C ILE A 493 -3.58 -5.04 7.25
N SER A 494 -3.87 -6.20 7.84
CA SER A 494 -4.25 -7.39 7.08
C SER A 494 -5.19 -8.32 7.85
N GLN A 495 -6.05 -9.01 7.11
CA GLN A 495 -6.83 -10.14 7.61
C GLN A 495 -6.19 -11.50 7.31
N ARG A 496 -5.11 -11.54 6.49
CA ARG A 496 -4.42 -12.75 6.03
C ARG A 496 -2.91 -12.65 6.21
N PRO A 497 -2.41 -12.71 7.44
CA PRO A 497 -0.98 -12.58 7.70
C PRO A 497 -0.14 -13.68 7.06
N VAL A 498 -0.67 -14.87 6.83
CA VAL A 498 0.05 -15.99 6.17
C VAL A 498 0.44 -15.69 4.72
N GLU A 499 -0.25 -14.76 4.05
CA GLU A 499 0.02 -14.37 2.66
C GLU A 499 1.12 -13.29 2.56
N LEU A 500 1.50 -12.69 3.70
CA LEU A 500 2.51 -11.63 3.75
C LEU A 500 3.94 -12.18 3.64
N SER A 501 4.87 -11.34 3.15
CA SER A 501 6.30 -11.67 3.13
C SER A 501 6.85 -11.89 4.56
N ASP A 502 7.46 -13.05 4.78
CA ASP A 502 8.10 -13.39 6.07
C ASP A 502 9.20 -12.39 6.42
N THR A 503 9.93 -11.92 5.42
CA THR A 503 10.97 -10.89 5.57
C THR A 503 10.39 -9.61 6.15
N VAL A 504 9.24 -9.17 5.68
CA VAL A 504 8.60 -7.93 6.16
C VAL A 504 8.09 -8.14 7.59
N ILE A 505 7.37 -9.24 7.85
CA ILE A 505 6.79 -9.51 9.17
C ILE A 505 7.86 -9.68 10.25
N SER A 506 9.01 -10.29 9.94
CA SER A 506 10.12 -10.43 10.88
C SER A 506 10.74 -9.09 11.32
N GLN A 507 10.53 -8.01 10.58
CA GLN A 507 11.01 -6.66 10.91
C GLN A 507 9.96 -5.82 11.67
N VAL A 508 8.76 -6.34 11.84
CA VAL A 508 7.70 -5.67 12.61
C VAL A 508 7.99 -5.80 14.11
N SER A 509 7.95 -4.68 14.80
CA SER A 509 8.28 -4.62 16.24
C SER A 509 7.06 -4.54 17.14
N ASN A 510 5.89 -4.16 16.62
CA ASN A 510 4.66 -3.97 17.38
C ASN A 510 3.46 -4.59 16.68
N PHE A 511 2.62 -5.23 17.44
CA PHE A 511 1.46 -5.96 16.94
C PHE A 511 0.20 -5.58 17.73
N LEU A 512 -0.90 -5.40 17.00
CA LEU A 512 -2.26 -5.30 17.52
C LEU A 512 -3.08 -6.40 16.85
N ILE A 513 -3.36 -7.47 17.58
CA ILE A 513 -4.07 -8.64 17.04
C ILE A 513 -5.51 -8.62 17.55
N PHE A 514 -6.44 -8.32 16.67
CA PHE A 514 -7.87 -8.49 16.86
C PHE A 514 -8.25 -9.97 16.74
N LYS A 515 -9.53 -10.28 16.94
CA LYS A 515 -10.00 -11.66 16.81
C LYS A 515 -9.65 -12.26 15.46
N MET A 516 -8.97 -13.40 15.50
CA MET A 516 -8.65 -14.23 14.34
C MET A 516 -9.14 -15.65 14.58
N THR A 517 -9.70 -16.28 13.55
CA THR A 517 -10.31 -17.62 13.66
C THR A 517 -9.73 -18.64 12.68
N HIS A 518 -9.04 -18.17 11.62
CA HIS A 518 -8.50 -19.08 10.61
C HIS A 518 -7.24 -19.79 11.13
N PRO A 519 -7.21 -21.16 11.18
CA PRO A 519 -6.14 -21.90 11.82
C PRO A 519 -4.74 -21.65 11.25
N LYS A 520 -4.63 -21.48 9.90
CA LYS A 520 -3.32 -21.22 9.24
C LYS A 520 -2.75 -19.88 9.66
N ASP A 521 -3.58 -18.85 9.76
CA ASP A 521 -3.14 -17.51 10.17
C ASP A 521 -2.70 -17.50 11.63
N ILE A 522 -3.43 -18.21 12.49
CA ILE A 522 -3.10 -18.35 13.91
C ILE A 522 -1.75 -19.06 14.06
N LYS A 523 -1.57 -20.18 13.39
CA LYS A 523 -0.31 -20.95 13.42
C LYS A 523 0.86 -20.11 12.87
N TYR A 524 0.64 -19.37 11.79
CA TYR A 524 1.65 -18.48 11.22
C TYR A 524 2.10 -17.40 12.22
N ILE A 525 1.16 -16.77 12.93
CA ILE A 525 1.48 -15.78 13.97
C ILE A 525 2.27 -16.43 15.12
N GLU A 526 1.90 -17.64 15.52
CA GLU A 526 2.60 -18.41 16.56
C GLU A 526 4.05 -18.73 16.18
N GLU A 527 4.27 -19.13 14.93
CA GLU A 527 5.60 -19.48 14.43
C GLU A 527 6.49 -18.24 14.17
N MET A 528 5.92 -17.16 13.64
CA MET A 528 6.66 -15.97 13.25
C MET A 528 6.95 -15.00 14.39
N LEU A 529 6.25 -15.12 15.50
CA LEU A 529 6.37 -14.21 16.64
C LEU A 529 6.84 -14.94 17.89
N PRO A 530 8.13 -15.28 17.98
CA PRO A 530 8.68 -16.15 19.03
C PRO A 530 8.49 -15.60 20.45
N ASN A 531 8.18 -14.31 20.59
CA ASN A 531 7.91 -13.66 21.88
C ASN A 531 6.42 -13.69 22.29
N ILE A 532 5.55 -14.23 21.44
CA ILE A 532 4.16 -14.51 21.79
C ILE A 532 4.09 -15.83 22.56
N SER A 533 3.50 -15.78 23.74
CA SER A 533 3.14 -17.01 24.44
C SER A 533 1.86 -17.63 23.85
N ALA A 534 1.72 -18.93 23.94
CA ALA A 534 0.51 -19.67 23.57
C ALA A 534 -0.76 -19.07 24.20
N ASP A 535 -0.68 -18.57 25.43
CA ASP A 535 -1.80 -17.94 26.12
C ASP A 535 -2.30 -16.66 25.46
N VAL A 536 -1.41 -15.85 24.85
CA VAL A 536 -1.80 -14.64 24.11
C VAL A 536 -2.58 -15.03 22.85
N ILE A 537 -2.16 -16.12 22.21
CA ILE A 537 -2.83 -16.66 21.01
C ILE A 537 -4.20 -17.21 21.37
N GLU A 538 -4.33 -17.92 22.50
CA GLU A 538 -5.63 -18.39 22.97
C GLU A 538 -6.56 -17.22 23.33
N LYS A 539 -6.05 -16.18 24.00
CA LYS A 539 -6.81 -14.97 24.33
C LYS A 539 -7.40 -14.31 23.10
N GLN A 540 -6.64 -14.20 22.01
CA GLN A 540 -7.11 -13.53 20.79
C GLN A 540 -8.28 -14.26 20.09
N LYS A 541 -8.40 -15.59 20.22
CA LYS A 541 -9.50 -16.37 19.61
C LYS A 541 -10.88 -15.99 20.16
N THR A 542 -10.94 -15.57 21.42
CA THR A 542 -12.18 -15.28 22.16
C THR A 542 -12.50 -13.80 22.29
N LEU A 543 -11.71 -12.91 21.68
CA LEU A 543 -11.91 -11.47 21.76
C LEU A 543 -13.26 -11.02 21.21
N GLN A 544 -13.83 -10.02 21.84
CA GLN A 544 -15.00 -9.30 21.34
C GLN A 544 -14.60 -8.32 20.22
N PRO A 545 -15.50 -7.97 19.29
CA PRO A 545 -15.25 -6.91 18.31
C PRO A 545 -14.77 -5.61 18.98
N GLY A 546 -13.80 -4.96 18.35
CA GLY A 546 -13.16 -3.74 18.87
C GLY A 546 -12.19 -3.98 20.03
N THR A 547 -11.86 -5.23 20.34
CA THR A 547 -10.85 -5.60 21.34
C THR A 547 -9.67 -6.29 20.65
N CYS A 548 -8.43 -5.94 21.04
CA CYS A 548 -7.21 -6.53 20.50
C CYS A 548 -6.23 -6.90 21.62
N VAL A 549 -5.27 -7.75 21.29
CA VAL A 549 -4.07 -7.96 22.09
C VAL A 549 -2.96 -7.08 21.52
N GLY A 550 -2.44 -6.16 22.32
CA GLY A 550 -1.30 -5.30 21.97
C GLY A 550 -0.02 -5.80 22.63
N PHE A 551 1.06 -5.93 21.86
CA PHE A 551 2.38 -6.34 22.35
C PHE A 551 3.50 -5.87 21.41
N GLY A 552 4.74 -5.95 21.88
CA GLY A 552 5.94 -5.52 21.16
C GLY A 552 6.68 -4.39 21.87
N GLY A 553 7.61 -3.74 21.17
CA GLY A 553 8.52 -2.74 21.77
C GLY A 553 7.85 -1.49 22.34
N GLY A 554 6.62 -1.18 21.92
CA GLY A 554 5.82 -0.07 22.43
C GLY A 554 5.04 -0.41 23.70
N PHE A 555 4.97 -1.68 24.09
CA PHE A 555 4.26 -2.19 25.24
C PHE A 555 5.22 -2.79 26.26
N LYS A 556 5.01 -2.53 27.53
CA LYS A 556 5.81 -3.15 28.58
C LYS A 556 5.48 -4.63 28.78
N ILE A 557 4.22 -5.00 28.60
CA ILE A 557 3.73 -6.39 28.63
C ILE A 557 2.66 -6.57 27.55
N PRO A 558 2.34 -7.80 27.13
CA PRO A 558 1.15 -8.07 26.31
C PRO A 558 -0.12 -7.67 27.05
N MET A 559 -1.02 -6.92 26.40
CA MET A 559 -2.26 -6.41 27.04
C MET A 559 -3.48 -6.64 26.18
N ILE A 560 -4.60 -6.97 26.81
CA ILE A 560 -5.92 -6.96 26.16
C ILE A 560 -6.49 -5.55 26.25
N ILE A 561 -6.73 -4.94 25.09
CA ILE A 561 -7.09 -3.53 24.96
C ILE A 561 -8.42 -3.43 24.23
N LYS A 562 -9.39 -2.75 24.82
CA LYS A 562 -10.65 -2.39 24.19
C LYS A 562 -10.52 -0.99 23.62
N LEU A 563 -10.67 -0.87 22.30
CA LEU A 563 -10.67 0.41 21.60
C LEU A 563 -12.08 1.02 21.66
N ASP A 564 -12.14 2.33 21.84
CA ASP A 564 -13.40 3.06 21.69
C ASP A 564 -13.77 3.15 20.20
N MET A 565 -15.06 3.31 19.90
CA MET A 565 -15.50 3.55 18.53
C MET A 565 -14.90 4.86 18.00
N PRO A 566 -14.42 4.88 16.75
CA PRO A 566 -13.96 6.10 16.11
C PRO A 566 -15.13 7.05 15.87
N ASN A 567 -14.86 8.36 15.89
CA ASN A 567 -15.85 9.37 15.59
C ASN A 567 -15.19 10.50 14.76
N PRO A 568 -15.56 10.64 13.47
CA PRO A 568 -16.48 9.79 12.67
C PRO A 568 -15.97 8.35 12.44
N THR A 569 -16.92 7.45 12.11
CA THR A 569 -16.58 6.05 11.79
C THR A 569 -16.11 5.92 10.34
N PRO A 570 -15.25 4.94 10.02
CA PRO A 570 -14.96 4.57 8.64
C PRO A 570 -16.19 3.95 7.97
N TYR A 571 -16.20 3.92 6.63
CA TYR A 571 -17.25 3.24 5.85
C TYR A 571 -17.01 1.71 5.82
N SER A 572 -17.07 1.06 6.95
CA SER A 572 -16.81 -0.39 7.09
C SER A 572 -18.04 -1.18 7.57
N SER A 573 -19.24 -0.60 7.45
CA SER A 573 -20.47 -1.26 7.89
C SER A 573 -20.99 -2.23 6.83
N ASN A 574 -21.42 -3.41 7.26
CA ASN A 574 -22.16 -4.33 6.40
C ASN A 574 -23.51 -3.73 6.00
N ALA A 575 -24.04 -4.16 4.84
CA ALA A 575 -25.39 -3.80 4.43
C ALA A 575 -26.41 -4.25 5.50
N ASP A 576 -27.31 -3.35 5.88
CA ASP A 576 -28.47 -3.70 6.73
C ASP A 576 -29.53 -4.37 5.84
N VAL A 577 -29.34 -5.68 5.63
CA VAL A 577 -30.18 -6.48 4.73
C VAL A 577 -31.66 -6.39 5.14
N SER A 578 -31.94 -6.37 6.44
CA SER A 578 -33.31 -6.26 6.94
C SER A 578 -33.98 -4.96 6.50
N LYS A 579 -33.27 -3.83 6.56
CA LYS A 579 -33.76 -2.55 6.08
C LYS A 579 -33.84 -2.47 4.56
N CYS A 580 -32.84 -3.03 3.86
CA CYS A 580 -32.81 -3.03 2.40
C CYS A 580 -33.93 -3.87 1.78
N TRP A 581 -34.26 -4.99 2.42
CA TRP A 581 -35.31 -5.90 1.96
C TRP A 581 -36.71 -5.54 2.46
N ALA A 582 -36.85 -4.69 3.48
CA ALA A 582 -38.13 -4.25 3.95
C ALA A 582 -38.86 -3.45 2.87
N LEU A 583 -40.06 -3.88 2.46
CA LEU A 583 -40.95 -3.10 1.62
C LEU A 583 -41.31 -1.79 2.37
N LYS A 584 -41.00 -0.63 1.78
CA LYS A 584 -41.61 0.61 2.21
C LYS A 584 -43.11 0.50 1.86
N THR A 585 -43.95 0.21 2.84
CA THR A 585 -45.42 0.37 2.66
C THR A 585 -45.67 1.83 2.31
N ALA A 586 -46.01 2.11 1.05
CA ALA A 586 -46.58 3.39 0.68
C ALA A 586 -47.81 3.60 1.57
N ASN A 587 -47.95 4.77 2.18
CA ASN A 587 -49.15 5.18 2.87
C ASN A 587 -50.33 5.15 1.86
N THR A 588 -50.97 4.00 1.73
CA THR A 588 -52.30 3.92 1.11
C THR A 588 -53.28 4.40 2.16
N ASN A 589 -53.93 5.52 1.89
CA ASN A 589 -55.13 5.95 2.59
C ASN A 589 -56.10 4.76 2.68
N ASN A 590 -56.16 4.11 3.81
CA ASN A 590 -57.12 3.05 4.05
C ASN A 590 -58.45 3.67 4.48
N GLN A 591 -59.45 3.53 3.65
CA GLN A 591 -60.82 3.47 4.11
C GLN A 591 -61.02 2.19 4.93
N PRO A 592 -61.76 2.22 6.03
CA PRO A 592 -61.89 1.08 6.93
C PRO A 592 -62.77 -0.02 6.32
N ILE A 593 -62.24 -1.22 6.20
CA ILE A 593 -63.04 -2.42 6.05
C ILE A 593 -63.48 -2.84 7.45
N ASN A 594 -64.78 -2.73 7.69
CA ASN A 594 -65.41 -3.28 8.87
C ASN A 594 -65.34 -4.79 8.89
N THR A 595 -64.62 -5.36 9.85
CA THR A 595 -64.84 -6.73 10.36
C THR A 595 -64.80 -6.70 11.87
N THR A 596 -65.92 -6.98 12.46
CA THR A 596 -66.21 -7.18 13.90
C THR A 596 -65.42 -8.33 14.46
N GLN A 597 -64.89 -8.13 15.63
CA GLN A 597 -64.72 -8.94 16.82
C GLN A 597 -63.30 -9.06 17.39
N GLY A 598 -63.11 -8.47 18.54
CA GLY A 598 -62.61 -9.09 19.77
C GLY A 598 -61.12 -8.91 20.08
N GLY A 599 -60.79 -8.09 21.08
CA GLY A 599 -59.57 -8.24 21.82
C GLY A 599 -58.74 -6.96 22.06
N SER A 600 -59.00 -6.32 23.15
CA SER A 600 -58.30 -5.12 23.66
C SER A 600 -56.84 -5.38 24.04
N PHE A 601 -55.95 -4.55 23.56
CA PHE A 601 -54.73 -4.15 24.28
C PHE A 601 -54.29 -2.75 23.82
N ASN A 602 -54.35 -1.78 24.70
CA ASN A 602 -53.68 -0.49 24.60
C ASN A 602 -52.26 -0.62 25.08
N PRO A 603 -51.28 0.04 24.46
CA PRO A 603 -50.49 1.00 25.24
C PRO A 603 -50.29 2.35 24.50
N THR A 604 -50.57 3.38 25.24
CA THR A 604 -50.15 4.76 25.03
C THR A 604 -48.65 4.92 25.17
N SER A 605 -47.99 5.55 24.19
CA SER A 605 -46.99 6.62 24.42
C SER A 605 -46.56 7.25 23.10
N SER A 606 -46.80 8.54 23.04
CA SER A 606 -46.38 9.49 22.01
C SER A 606 -44.88 9.70 21.98
N VAL A 607 -44.24 9.60 20.81
CA VAL A 607 -42.91 10.16 20.57
C VAL A 607 -42.92 10.96 19.27
N ASN A 608 -42.51 12.20 19.41
CA ASN A 608 -42.31 13.19 18.35
C ASN A 608 -41.30 12.69 17.30
N THR A 609 -41.71 12.74 16.02
CA THR A 609 -40.79 12.54 14.87
C THR A 609 -40.30 13.89 14.38
N GLN A 610 -39.04 14.14 14.51
CA GLN A 610 -38.32 15.17 13.75
C GLN A 610 -37.74 14.58 12.45
N ASN A 611 -37.83 15.39 11.41
CA ASN A 611 -37.50 15.16 10.01
C ASN A 611 -36.19 14.45 9.76
N THR A 612 -36.21 13.34 8.99
CA THR A 612 -35.08 12.72 8.33
C THR A 612 -35.19 12.94 6.80
N PRO A 613 -34.06 13.15 6.09
CA PRO A 613 -34.06 13.39 4.65
C PRO A 613 -34.46 12.13 3.87
N THR A 614 -35.24 12.31 2.83
CA THR A 614 -35.77 11.29 1.92
C THR A 614 -34.65 10.72 1.04
N ASN A 615 -34.46 9.42 1.09
CA ASN A 615 -33.62 8.68 0.12
C ASN A 615 -34.38 8.47 -1.20
N PRO A 616 -33.68 8.47 -2.36
CA PRO A 616 -34.30 8.27 -3.67
C PRO A 616 -34.91 6.88 -3.82
N SER A 617 -35.96 6.78 -4.67
CA SER A 617 -36.73 5.55 -4.90
C SER A 617 -35.88 4.48 -5.64
N ILE A 618 -36.26 3.20 -5.48
CA ILE A 618 -35.59 2.07 -6.17
C ILE A 618 -35.60 2.25 -7.70
N ALA A 619 -36.61 2.92 -8.26
CA ALA A 619 -36.68 3.25 -9.68
C ALA A 619 -35.59 4.24 -10.11
N GLU A 620 -35.17 5.18 -9.25
CA GLU A 620 -34.06 6.10 -9.51
C GLU A 620 -32.68 5.44 -9.35
N GLN A 621 -32.60 4.45 -8.46
CA GLN A 621 -31.37 3.66 -8.29
C GLN A 621 -31.15 2.67 -9.46
N LEU A 622 -32.22 2.12 -10.04
CA LEU A 622 -32.17 1.22 -11.20
C LEU A 622 -31.97 1.97 -12.52
N ASN A 623 -32.47 3.21 -12.64
CA ASN A 623 -32.22 4.04 -13.82
C ASN A 623 -30.76 4.50 -13.95
N GLY A 624 -30.00 4.56 -12.85
CA GLY A 624 -28.55 4.78 -12.87
C GLY A 624 -27.74 3.61 -13.44
N ILE A 625 -28.29 2.39 -13.40
CA ILE A 625 -27.61 1.17 -13.89
C ILE A 625 -27.91 0.94 -15.38
N SER A 626 -29.08 1.36 -15.88
CA SER A 626 -29.48 1.17 -17.29
C SER A 626 -28.84 2.17 -18.26
N SER A 627 -28.20 3.25 -17.80
CA SER A 627 -27.48 4.20 -18.65
C SER A 627 -26.04 3.80 -18.99
N ILE A 628 -25.56 2.65 -18.48
CA ILE A 628 -24.19 2.16 -18.73
C ILE A 628 -24.13 1.10 -19.86
N THR A 629 -25.27 0.63 -20.37
CA THR A 629 -25.29 -0.50 -21.33
C THR A 629 -25.92 -0.21 -22.70
N THR A 630 -25.99 1.03 -23.17
CA THR A 630 -26.39 1.31 -24.56
C THR A 630 -25.57 2.45 -25.17
N ASP A 631 -24.33 2.15 -25.55
CA ASP A 631 -23.66 2.83 -26.67
C ASP A 631 -22.74 1.82 -27.35
N ASN A 632 -23.37 0.91 -28.09
CA ASN A 632 -22.75 0.16 -29.19
C ASN A 632 -23.72 0.21 -30.37
N SER A 633 -23.62 1.27 -31.18
CA SER A 633 -24.12 1.26 -32.54
C SER A 633 -23.06 1.84 -33.47
N VAL A 634 -22.39 0.92 -34.12
CA VAL A 634 -21.85 0.91 -35.47
C VAL A 634 -22.41 2.04 -36.37
N ALA A 635 -21.50 2.80 -36.95
CA ALA A 635 -21.67 3.38 -38.27
C ALA A 635 -20.30 3.62 -38.92
N SER A 636 -20.10 2.83 -39.99
CA SER A 636 -19.30 2.98 -41.21
C SER A 636 -17.95 3.74 -41.12
#